data_de261c025a8f7e02fd918b7ccd72683f
#
_entry.id   de261c025a8f7e02fd918b7ccd72683f
#
_cell.length_a   1.000
_cell.length_b   1.000
_cell.length_c   1.000
_cell.angle_alpha   90.00
_cell.angle_beta   90.00
_cell.angle_gamma   90.00
#
_symmetry.space_group_name_H-M   'P 1'
#
loop_
_entity.id
_entity.type
_entity.pdbx_description
1 polymer ?
#
loop_
_entity_poly.entity_id
_entity_poly.type
_entity_poly.pdbx_seq_one_letter_code
_entity_poly.pdbx_strand_id
1 'polypeptide(L)'
;MEELTNVVDWSRAQFALTAIYHWLFVPLTLGLGVIIAIMETIFYRTRDEKWLATTKFWMTLFGVNFAIGVATGIILEFEFGTNWSNYSWFVGDIFGAPLAVEGILAFFMESTFIAVMFFGWNRVSPKFHLAATWLTAIGASISAYWILVANAWMQDPVGCTFNPETMRNEMTSFWTVATSPMALSKVLHTVLSAWTLAGVFVVGVSGWMLLRKRNADHCFRSLKVGAWVGFIGIVLTSISGDTSAVTVAERQPMKLAAMEGLYKGQHGQEIVAFGILNPAKTVDNDEDPYLMKIAIPYGLSILANHDPQSFVPGVNDIINGISMDRDGNAINTVSYAERMKRGKMAKEAVAAHHVAVQNGDKAAMAEASKAIEANYPYFGYGYLNTPQEAVPNIPLTFYTFHLMVTVGGYLMVFTLLALVFAYKRQLLEKARWAKWWHMLAIATIPLTYLCSACGWIVAEVGRQPWTIQDLMPNKVAISDLSAGYVQITFWVFAFIFTALLIADVSIIMKQIAEKSKQNLDTVKH
;
A
#
# COMPACT_ATOMS: atom_id res chain seq x y z
N MET A 1 -29.90 -13.17 -3.59
CA MET A 1 -28.53 -13.47 -3.08
C MET A 1 -27.50 -13.44 -4.20
N GLU A 2 -27.77 -14.06 -5.34
CA GLU A 2 -26.84 -14.11 -6.50
C GLU A 2 -26.56 -12.70 -7.08
N GLU A 3 -27.56 -11.84 -7.17
CA GLU A 3 -27.43 -10.45 -7.62
C GLU A 3 -26.58 -9.59 -6.66
N LEU A 4 -26.74 -9.77 -5.35
CA LEU A 4 -25.97 -9.05 -4.34
C LEU A 4 -24.48 -9.43 -4.39
N THR A 5 -24.18 -10.72 -4.57
CA THR A 5 -22.79 -11.20 -4.70
C THR A 5 -22.14 -10.62 -5.95
N ASN A 6 -22.86 -10.51 -7.05
CA ASN A 6 -22.36 -9.94 -8.31
C ASN A 6 -22.05 -8.44 -8.15
N VAL A 7 -22.90 -7.64 -7.46
CA VAL A 7 -22.63 -6.22 -7.18
C VAL A 7 -21.38 -6.05 -6.31
N VAL A 8 -21.23 -6.88 -5.26
CA VAL A 8 -20.06 -6.84 -4.37
C VAL A 8 -18.78 -7.11 -5.16
N ASP A 9 -18.77 -8.14 -6.00
CA ASP A 9 -17.60 -8.53 -6.76
C ASP A 9 -17.21 -7.46 -7.80
N TRP A 10 -18.19 -6.86 -8.49
CA TRP A 10 -17.92 -5.77 -9.43
C TRP A 10 -17.44 -4.50 -8.73
N SER A 11 -18.00 -4.14 -7.56
CA SER A 11 -17.54 -2.98 -6.78
C SER A 11 -16.11 -3.18 -6.26
N ARG A 12 -15.78 -4.39 -5.83
CA ARG A 12 -14.40 -4.76 -5.43
C ARG A 12 -13.45 -4.72 -6.61
N ALA A 13 -13.85 -5.26 -7.76
CA ALA A 13 -13.05 -5.26 -8.98
C ALA A 13 -12.78 -3.84 -9.47
N GLN A 14 -13.79 -2.96 -9.43
CA GLN A 14 -13.64 -1.55 -9.82
C GLN A 14 -12.68 -0.81 -8.89
N PHE A 15 -12.83 -0.95 -7.58
CA PHE A 15 -11.92 -0.34 -6.62
C PHE A 15 -10.48 -0.86 -6.80
N ALA A 16 -10.30 -2.18 -7.00
CA ALA A 16 -8.98 -2.76 -7.26
C ALA A 16 -8.35 -2.21 -8.56
N LEU A 17 -9.15 -2.06 -9.61
CA LEU A 17 -8.72 -1.48 -10.88
C LEU A 17 -8.21 -0.05 -10.68
N THR A 18 -9.02 0.82 -10.11
CA THR A 18 -8.71 2.25 -9.95
C THR A 18 -7.55 2.46 -8.99
N ALA A 19 -7.51 1.72 -7.87
CA ALA A 19 -6.43 1.78 -6.90
C ALA A 19 -5.08 1.31 -7.49
N ILE A 20 -5.05 0.20 -8.25
CA ILE A 20 -3.82 -0.28 -8.89
C ILE A 20 -3.34 0.69 -9.97
N TYR A 21 -4.24 1.22 -10.81
CA TYR A 21 -3.84 2.21 -11.80
C TYR A 21 -3.31 3.49 -11.16
N HIS A 22 -3.98 4.02 -10.15
CA HIS A 22 -3.49 5.19 -9.41
C HIS A 22 -2.10 4.91 -8.80
N TRP A 23 -1.91 3.71 -8.26
CA TRP A 23 -0.64 3.29 -7.67
C TRP A 23 0.52 3.19 -8.68
N LEU A 24 0.26 3.11 -9.99
CA LEU A 24 1.33 3.17 -10.99
C LEU A 24 2.02 4.56 -11.04
N PHE A 25 1.34 5.63 -10.62
CA PHE A 25 1.86 6.99 -10.66
C PHE A 25 2.42 7.46 -9.31
N VAL A 26 1.78 7.07 -8.21
CA VAL A 26 2.09 7.56 -6.85
C VAL A 26 3.53 7.27 -6.42
N PRO A 27 4.06 6.03 -6.47
CA PRO A 27 5.40 5.76 -5.94
C PRO A 27 6.50 6.46 -6.73
N LEU A 28 6.32 6.64 -8.04
CA LEU A 28 7.27 7.41 -8.83
C LEU A 28 7.27 8.88 -8.43
N THR A 29 6.11 9.48 -8.19
CA THR A 29 5.97 10.86 -7.69
C THR A 29 6.68 11.02 -6.34
N LEU A 30 6.39 10.17 -5.36
CA LEU A 30 6.95 10.26 -4.02
C LEU A 30 8.48 10.19 -4.02
N GLY A 31 9.04 9.19 -4.69
CA GLY A 31 10.48 8.99 -4.68
C GLY A 31 11.24 9.94 -5.61
N LEU A 32 10.69 10.26 -6.79
CA LEU A 32 11.36 11.15 -7.75
C LEU A 32 11.38 12.59 -7.24
N GLY A 33 10.35 13.03 -6.51
CA GLY A 33 10.36 14.34 -5.84
C GLY A 33 11.55 14.50 -4.89
N VAL A 34 11.85 13.48 -4.08
CA VAL A 34 13.01 13.46 -3.17
C VAL A 34 14.33 13.45 -3.95
N ILE A 35 14.44 12.65 -5.00
CA ILE A 35 15.62 12.58 -5.87
C ILE A 35 15.92 13.95 -6.50
N ILE A 36 14.90 14.62 -7.01
CA ILE A 36 15.02 15.95 -7.61
C ILE A 36 15.45 16.98 -6.56
N ALA A 37 14.85 16.97 -5.38
CA ALA A 37 15.21 17.88 -4.29
C ALA A 37 16.67 17.70 -3.83
N ILE A 38 17.18 16.46 -3.81
CA ILE A 38 18.60 16.17 -3.55
C ILE A 38 19.48 16.73 -4.67
N MET A 39 19.13 16.50 -5.95
CA MET A 39 19.89 16.99 -7.09
C MET A 39 19.91 18.54 -7.11
N GLU A 40 18.80 19.19 -6.82
CA GLU A 40 18.74 20.64 -6.70
C GLU A 40 19.56 21.17 -5.51
N THR A 41 19.57 20.44 -4.40
CA THR A 41 20.42 20.77 -3.25
C THR A 41 21.90 20.76 -3.62
N ILE A 42 22.33 19.77 -4.42
CA ILE A 42 23.70 19.69 -4.92
C ILE A 42 23.98 20.88 -5.84
N PHE A 43 23.09 21.18 -6.78
CA PHE A 43 23.20 22.36 -7.62
C PHE A 43 23.31 23.66 -6.80
N TYR A 44 22.43 23.84 -5.81
CA TYR A 44 22.43 25.02 -4.96
C TYR A 44 23.76 25.23 -4.23
N ARG A 45 24.39 24.14 -3.77
CA ARG A 45 25.67 24.17 -3.05
C ARG A 45 26.88 24.34 -3.97
N THR A 46 26.87 23.68 -5.12
CA THR A 46 28.04 23.62 -6.03
C THR A 46 28.01 24.70 -7.10
N ARG A 47 26.82 25.22 -7.43
CA ARG A 47 26.57 26.13 -8.57
C ARG A 47 27.01 25.54 -9.92
N ASP A 48 27.15 24.22 -10.00
CA ASP A 48 27.47 23.52 -11.24
C ASP A 48 26.21 23.38 -12.12
N GLU A 49 26.19 24.10 -13.24
CA GLU A 49 25.10 24.11 -14.21
C GLU A 49 24.74 22.71 -14.76
N LYS A 50 25.68 21.78 -14.72
CA LYS A 50 25.42 20.39 -15.12
C LYS A 50 24.43 19.72 -14.16
N TRP A 51 24.47 20.08 -12.88
CA TRP A 51 23.45 19.63 -11.92
C TRP A 51 22.10 20.28 -12.16
N LEU A 52 22.08 21.55 -12.57
CA LEU A 52 20.84 22.21 -12.96
C LEU A 52 20.18 21.52 -14.16
N ALA A 53 20.95 21.21 -15.20
CA ALA A 53 20.45 20.50 -16.38
C ALA A 53 19.93 19.10 -16.01
N THR A 54 20.62 18.39 -15.10
CA THR A 54 20.19 17.10 -14.58
C THR A 54 18.88 17.21 -13.79
N THR A 55 18.76 18.17 -12.88
CA THR A 55 17.57 18.45 -12.10
C THR A 55 16.37 18.74 -13.01
N LYS A 56 16.51 19.64 -13.97
CA LYS A 56 15.43 20.01 -14.91
C LYS A 56 14.98 18.84 -15.80
N PHE A 57 15.89 17.91 -16.15
CA PHE A 57 15.53 16.70 -16.87
C PHE A 57 14.55 15.85 -16.05
N TRP A 58 14.90 15.56 -14.81
CA TRP A 58 14.06 14.73 -13.93
C TRP A 58 12.77 15.44 -13.51
N MET A 59 12.80 16.77 -13.30
CA MET A 59 11.60 17.55 -13.04
C MET A 59 10.56 17.43 -14.17
N THR A 60 11.00 17.38 -15.43
CA THR A 60 10.06 17.22 -16.54
C THR A 60 9.31 15.89 -16.48
N LEU A 61 10.02 14.80 -16.17
CA LEU A 61 9.40 13.48 -16.03
C LEU A 61 8.48 13.42 -14.82
N PHE A 62 8.91 14.01 -13.70
CA PHE A 62 8.09 14.17 -12.50
C PHE A 62 6.77 14.90 -12.80
N GLY A 63 6.82 16.02 -13.52
CA GLY A 63 5.62 16.83 -13.80
C GLY A 63 4.58 16.10 -14.63
N VAL A 64 5.01 15.29 -15.60
CA VAL A 64 4.08 14.46 -16.41
C VAL A 64 3.40 13.44 -15.51
N ASN A 65 4.17 12.64 -14.80
CA ASN A 65 3.66 11.60 -13.90
C ASN A 65 2.78 12.16 -12.78
N PHE A 66 3.18 13.30 -12.18
CA PHE A 66 2.41 13.97 -11.13
C PHE A 66 1.02 14.40 -11.62
N ALA A 67 0.93 15.04 -12.79
CA ALA A 67 -0.36 15.52 -13.31
C ALA A 67 -1.37 14.38 -13.53
N ILE A 68 -0.91 13.25 -14.04
CA ILE A 68 -1.76 12.07 -14.25
C ILE A 68 -2.08 11.38 -12.91
N GLY A 69 -1.11 11.33 -12.00
CA GLY A 69 -1.31 10.84 -10.64
C GLY A 69 -2.42 11.57 -9.91
N VAL A 70 -2.43 12.91 -9.94
CA VAL A 70 -3.50 13.73 -9.34
C VAL A 70 -4.86 13.43 -9.96
N ALA A 71 -4.95 13.37 -11.29
CA ALA A 71 -6.21 13.10 -11.99
C ALA A 71 -6.80 11.74 -11.60
N THR A 72 -5.96 10.70 -11.50
CA THR A 72 -6.40 9.35 -11.11
C THR A 72 -6.76 9.26 -9.63
N GLY A 73 -6.10 10.03 -8.75
CA GLY A 73 -6.41 10.10 -7.32
C GLY A 73 -7.78 10.70 -7.05
N ILE A 74 -8.12 11.79 -7.72
CA ILE A 74 -9.44 12.42 -7.59
C ILE A 74 -10.56 11.45 -7.97
N ILE A 75 -10.39 10.66 -9.03
CA ILE A 75 -11.37 9.66 -9.45
C ILE A 75 -11.54 8.59 -8.36
N LEU A 76 -10.45 8.12 -7.77
CA LEU A 76 -10.47 7.12 -6.71
C LEU A 76 -11.21 7.62 -5.45
N GLU A 77 -11.03 8.88 -5.08
CA GLU A 77 -11.76 9.48 -3.94
C GLU A 77 -13.27 9.52 -4.19
N PHE A 78 -13.71 9.82 -5.41
CA PHE A 78 -15.14 9.81 -5.74
C PHE A 78 -15.79 8.43 -5.62
N GLU A 79 -15.04 7.34 -5.77
CA GLU A 79 -15.56 5.99 -5.60
C GLU A 79 -16.07 5.71 -4.18
N PHE A 80 -15.51 6.34 -3.16
CA PHE A 80 -16.01 6.20 -1.79
C PHE A 80 -17.44 6.73 -1.63
N GLY A 81 -17.80 7.80 -2.34
CA GLY A 81 -19.16 8.33 -2.35
C GLY A 81 -20.11 7.59 -3.27
N THR A 82 -19.63 7.03 -4.38
CA THR A 82 -20.46 6.37 -5.39
C THR A 82 -20.67 4.88 -5.09
N ASN A 83 -19.62 4.11 -4.95
CA ASN A 83 -19.70 2.65 -4.85
C ASN A 83 -19.68 2.14 -3.40
N TRP A 84 -19.18 2.95 -2.45
CA TRP A 84 -18.95 2.57 -1.06
C TRP A 84 -19.63 3.54 -0.07
N SER A 85 -20.84 4.00 -0.41
CA SER A 85 -21.56 5.01 0.38
C SER A 85 -21.90 4.55 1.80
N ASN A 86 -22.23 3.27 2.00
CA ASN A 86 -22.51 2.74 3.33
C ASN A 86 -21.27 2.75 4.21
N TYR A 87 -20.10 2.43 3.64
CA TYR A 87 -18.82 2.59 4.33
C TYR A 87 -18.59 4.06 4.69
N SER A 88 -18.70 4.97 3.73
CA SER A 88 -18.48 6.41 3.94
C SER A 88 -19.42 7.00 5.00
N TRP A 89 -20.66 6.53 5.04
CA TRP A 89 -21.60 6.88 6.09
C TRP A 89 -21.16 6.37 7.46
N PHE A 90 -20.78 5.10 7.55
CA PHE A 90 -20.46 4.42 8.81
C PHE A 90 -19.22 4.98 9.51
N VAL A 91 -18.21 5.44 8.73
CA VAL A 91 -16.94 5.96 9.28
C VAL A 91 -16.88 7.48 9.34
N GLY A 92 -17.76 8.21 8.64
CA GLY A 92 -17.94 9.66 8.70
C GLY A 92 -16.69 10.49 8.92
N ASP A 93 -16.52 10.97 10.14
CA ASP A 93 -15.43 11.83 10.58
C ASP A 93 -14.07 11.11 10.66
N ILE A 94 -14.05 9.80 10.93
CA ILE A 94 -12.82 9.01 11.06
C ILE A 94 -12.09 8.92 9.71
N PHE A 95 -12.81 8.79 8.61
CA PHE A 95 -12.26 8.80 7.27
C PHE A 95 -12.13 10.23 6.74
N GLY A 96 -13.13 11.07 7.01
CA GLY A 96 -13.19 12.45 6.51
C GLY A 96 -12.12 13.37 7.11
N ALA A 97 -11.73 13.19 8.38
CA ALA A 97 -10.72 14.06 9.01
C ALA A 97 -9.31 13.89 8.39
N PRO A 98 -8.76 12.68 8.20
CA PRO A 98 -7.52 12.48 7.45
C PRO A 98 -7.57 13.07 6.04
N LEU A 99 -8.65 12.85 5.28
CA LEU A 99 -8.79 13.40 3.93
C LEU A 99 -8.91 14.92 3.92
N ALA A 100 -9.60 15.53 4.90
CA ALA A 100 -9.67 16.98 5.02
C ALA A 100 -8.29 17.59 5.31
N VAL A 101 -7.50 16.97 6.20
CA VAL A 101 -6.14 17.42 6.48
C VAL A 101 -5.23 17.22 5.26
N GLU A 102 -5.39 16.12 4.53
CA GLU A 102 -4.69 15.89 3.25
C GLU A 102 -5.01 17.01 2.26
N GLY A 103 -6.28 17.29 2.00
CA GLY A 103 -6.71 18.34 1.08
C GLY A 103 -6.20 19.73 1.47
N ILE A 104 -6.36 20.11 2.74
CA ILE A 104 -5.98 21.45 3.22
C ILE A 104 -4.47 21.62 3.31
N LEU A 105 -3.76 20.64 3.91
CA LEU A 105 -2.34 20.80 4.18
C LEU A 105 -1.47 20.32 3.01
N ALA A 106 -1.69 19.11 2.52
CA ALA A 106 -0.83 18.51 1.50
C ALA A 106 -1.14 19.05 0.10
N PHE A 107 -2.38 18.94 -0.35
CA PHE A 107 -2.75 19.34 -1.72
C PHE A 107 -2.54 20.84 -1.99
N PHE A 108 -2.90 21.72 -1.05
CA PHE A 108 -2.62 23.15 -1.21
C PHE A 108 -1.13 23.48 -1.17
N MET A 109 -0.35 22.76 -0.35
CA MET A 109 1.10 22.91 -0.33
C MET A 109 1.71 22.44 -1.65
N GLU A 110 1.32 21.27 -2.14
CA GLU A 110 1.79 20.75 -3.42
C GLU A 110 1.44 21.67 -4.59
N SER A 111 0.18 22.04 -4.74
CA SER A 111 -0.28 22.89 -5.86
C SER A 111 0.41 24.26 -5.88
N THR A 112 0.69 24.84 -4.72
CA THR A 112 1.39 26.11 -4.59
C THR A 112 2.87 25.98 -4.96
N PHE A 113 3.56 25.02 -4.35
CA PHE A 113 5.01 24.91 -4.50
C PHE A 113 5.44 24.23 -5.80
N ILE A 114 4.61 23.36 -6.39
CA ILE A 114 4.89 22.81 -7.72
C ILE A 114 4.93 23.91 -8.79
N ALA A 115 4.07 24.91 -8.69
CA ALA A 115 4.10 26.05 -9.60
C ALA A 115 5.43 26.82 -9.49
N VAL A 116 5.93 27.04 -8.27
CA VAL A 116 7.25 27.66 -8.04
C VAL A 116 8.37 26.75 -8.56
N MET A 117 8.31 25.44 -8.29
CA MET A 117 9.28 24.47 -8.75
C MET A 117 9.45 24.48 -10.27
N PHE A 118 8.37 24.59 -11.05
CA PHE A 118 8.44 24.60 -12.51
C PHE A 118 8.72 25.98 -13.11
N PHE A 119 8.13 27.04 -12.58
CA PHE A 119 8.12 28.37 -13.18
C PHE A 119 8.95 29.40 -12.41
N GLY A 120 9.52 29.03 -11.27
CA GLY A 120 10.21 29.94 -10.35
C GLY A 120 11.69 30.19 -10.66
N TRP A 121 12.36 29.40 -11.53
CA TRP A 121 13.81 29.40 -11.72
C TRP A 121 14.46 30.78 -11.84
N ASN A 122 13.85 31.70 -12.59
CA ASN A 122 14.35 33.07 -12.80
C ASN A 122 13.46 34.12 -12.15
N ARG A 123 12.50 33.73 -11.30
CA ARG A 123 11.50 34.63 -10.70
C ARG A 123 11.61 34.75 -9.20
N VAL A 124 12.22 33.75 -8.55
CA VAL A 124 12.42 33.74 -7.10
C VAL A 124 13.88 33.49 -6.75
N SER A 125 14.25 33.75 -5.49
CA SER A 125 15.61 33.46 -5.06
C SER A 125 15.94 31.97 -5.12
N PRO A 126 17.18 31.55 -5.42
CA PRO A 126 17.57 30.16 -5.49
C PRO A 126 17.30 29.38 -4.19
N LYS A 127 17.40 30.04 -3.03
CA LYS A 127 17.07 29.45 -1.74
C LYS A 127 15.57 29.14 -1.61
N PHE A 128 14.73 30.07 -2.06
CA PHE A 128 13.27 29.88 -2.02
C PHE A 128 12.83 28.82 -3.04
N HIS A 129 13.46 28.76 -4.22
CA HIS A 129 13.19 27.73 -5.22
C HIS A 129 13.51 26.33 -4.67
N LEU A 130 14.69 26.14 -4.08
CA LEU A 130 15.07 24.88 -3.43
C LEU A 130 14.09 24.51 -2.30
N ALA A 131 13.69 25.50 -1.48
CA ALA A 131 12.70 25.25 -0.43
C ALA A 131 11.35 24.80 -1.04
N ALA A 132 10.90 25.40 -2.14
CA ALA A 132 9.68 25.01 -2.84
C ALA A 132 9.76 23.56 -3.38
N THR A 133 10.90 23.15 -3.93
CA THR A 133 11.12 21.77 -4.40
C THR A 133 11.06 20.77 -3.24
N TRP A 134 11.69 21.06 -2.10
CA TRP A 134 11.57 20.21 -0.91
C TRP A 134 10.15 20.20 -0.34
N LEU A 135 9.45 21.32 -0.32
CA LEU A 135 8.06 21.40 0.16
C LEU A 135 7.11 20.62 -0.75
N THR A 136 7.35 20.60 -2.07
CA THR A 136 6.59 19.74 -2.99
C THR A 136 6.82 18.26 -2.67
N ALA A 137 8.05 17.81 -2.46
CA ALA A 137 8.37 16.42 -2.14
C ALA A 137 7.84 16.01 -0.74
N ILE A 138 7.89 16.90 0.23
CA ILE A 138 7.33 16.70 1.58
C ILE A 138 5.80 16.68 1.51
N GLY A 139 5.19 17.58 0.74
CA GLY A 139 3.74 17.65 0.52
C GLY A 139 3.20 16.33 0.00
N ALA A 140 3.80 15.77 -1.06
CA ALA A 140 3.46 14.46 -1.58
C ALA A 140 3.57 13.35 -0.51
N SER A 141 4.60 13.41 0.33
CA SER A 141 4.77 12.44 1.42
C SER A 141 3.72 12.61 2.53
N ILE A 142 3.29 13.85 2.82
CA ILE A 142 2.22 14.15 3.79
C ILE A 142 0.86 13.70 3.22
N SER A 143 0.60 13.89 1.93
CA SER A 143 -0.60 13.37 1.27
C SER A 143 -0.66 11.84 1.41
N ALA A 144 0.43 11.15 1.05
CA ALA A 144 0.53 9.71 1.25
C ALA A 144 0.33 9.29 2.72
N TYR A 145 0.83 10.06 3.68
CA TYR A 145 0.63 9.77 5.10
C TYR A 145 -0.86 9.73 5.46
N TRP A 146 -1.63 10.73 5.10
CA TRP A 146 -3.03 10.82 5.53
C TRP A 146 -3.93 9.78 4.89
N ILE A 147 -3.77 9.50 3.59
CA ILE A 147 -4.55 8.43 2.96
C ILE A 147 -4.16 7.04 3.50
N LEU A 148 -2.89 6.83 3.87
CA LEU A 148 -2.44 5.60 4.49
C LEU A 148 -2.91 5.45 5.94
N VAL A 149 -3.07 6.55 6.69
CA VAL A 149 -3.72 6.55 8.01
C VAL A 149 -5.17 6.07 7.89
N ALA A 150 -5.93 6.61 6.94
CA ALA A 150 -7.30 6.16 6.68
C ALA A 150 -7.36 4.67 6.30
N ASN A 151 -6.46 4.21 5.42
CA ASN A 151 -6.38 2.79 5.05
C ASN A 151 -5.93 1.88 6.21
N ALA A 152 -5.02 2.35 7.06
CA ALA A 152 -4.56 1.61 8.24
C ALA A 152 -5.68 1.44 9.27
N TRP A 153 -6.49 2.47 9.48
CA TRP A 153 -7.63 2.40 10.37
C TRP A 153 -8.66 1.34 9.92
N MET A 154 -8.86 1.18 8.62
CA MET A 154 -9.74 0.11 8.10
C MET A 154 -9.23 -1.30 8.47
N GLN A 155 -7.94 -1.45 8.72
CA GLN A 155 -7.29 -2.74 9.05
C GLN A 155 -7.11 -2.95 10.56
N ASP A 156 -7.09 -1.88 11.35
CA ASP A 156 -7.01 -1.89 12.82
C ASP A 156 -7.82 -0.68 13.35
N PRO A 157 -9.15 -0.82 13.55
CA PRO A 157 -10.05 0.29 13.89
C PRO A 157 -9.87 0.71 15.35
N VAL A 158 -8.98 1.66 15.60
CA VAL A 158 -8.66 2.21 16.94
C VAL A 158 -9.07 3.68 17.06
N GLY A 159 -9.20 4.19 18.28
CA GLY A 159 -9.49 5.61 18.54
C GLY A 159 -10.90 6.04 18.13
N CYS A 160 -11.85 5.12 18.16
CA CYS A 160 -13.26 5.37 17.86
C CYS A 160 -14.18 4.59 18.79
N THR A 161 -15.43 5.02 18.87
CA THR A 161 -16.53 4.32 19.55
C THR A 161 -17.76 4.32 18.66
N PHE A 162 -18.54 3.24 18.76
CA PHE A 162 -19.81 3.15 18.04
C PHE A 162 -20.90 3.96 18.78
N ASN A 163 -21.56 4.84 18.06
CA ASN A 163 -22.72 5.57 18.56
C ASN A 163 -24.01 4.93 18.01
N PRO A 164 -24.84 4.28 18.84
CA PRO A 164 -26.04 3.62 18.40
C PRO A 164 -27.18 4.59 17.99
N GLU A 165 -27.09 5.88 18.37
CA GLU A 165 -28.07 6.89 17.93
C GLU A 165 -27.85 7.31 16.49
N THR A 166 -26.59 7.50 16.11
CA THR A 166 -26.19 7.91 14.75
C THR A 166 -25.91 6.72 13.83
N MET A 167 -25.80 5.51 14.37
CA MET A 167 -25.42 4.28 13.66
C MET A 167 -24.04 4.39 13.00
N ARG A 168 -23.10 5.10 13.64
CA ARG A 168 -21.78 5.41 13.12
C ARG A 168 -20.68 5.06 14.13
N ASN A 169 -19.50 4.77 13.62
CA ASN A 169 -18.29 4.91 14.42
C ASN A 169 -17.89 6.38 14.47
N GLU A 170 -17.73 6.90 15.65
CA GLU A 170 -17.33 8.29 15.89
C GLU A 170 -15.91 8.34 16.45
N MET A 171 -15.12 9.30 15.98
CA MET A 171 -13.74 9.45 16.40
C MET A 171 -13.67 9.98 17.83
N THR A 172 -12.98 9.25 18.70
CA THR A 172 -12.73 9.66 20.10
C THR A 172 -11.34 10.27 20.28
N SER A 173 -10.38 9.89 19.43
CA SER A 173 -9.01 10.40 19.50
C SER A 173 -8.35 10.44 18.13
N PHE A 174 -8.22 11.64 17.58
CA PHE A 174 -7.54 11.88 16.31
C PHE A 174 -6.08 11.36 16.32
N TRP A 175 -5.35 11.63 17.42
CA TRP A 175 -3.96 11.21 17.51
C TRP A 175 -3.80 9.69 17.61
N THR A 176 -4.72 9.00 18.29
CA THR A 176 -4.71 7.53 18.32
C THR A 176 -4.90 6.94 16.92
N VAL A 177 -5.78 7.54 16.12
CA VAL A 177 -5.96 7.15 14.70
C VAL A 177 -4.71 7.45 13.90
N ALA A 178 -4.21 8.69 13.97
CA ALA A 178 -3.11 9.17 13.14
C ALA A 178 -1.78 8.45 13.43
N THR A 179 -1.50 8.12 14.68
CA THR A 179 -0.21 7.55 15.13
C THR A 179 -0.31 6.10 15.58
N SER A 180 -1.34 5.37 15.13
CA SER A 180 -1.46 3.94 15.45
C SER A 180 -0.26 3.15 14.91
N PRO A 181 0.17 2.06 15.58
CA PRO A 181 1.28 1.23 15.08
C PRO A 181 1.05 0.75 13.64
N MET A 182 -0.19 0.39 13.30
CA MET A 182 -0.58 0.01 11.95
C MET A 182 -0.38 1.15 10.95
N ALA A 183 -0.77 2.40 11.30
CA ALA A 183 -0.60 3.57 10.44
C ALA A 183 0.88 3.88 10.20
N LEU A 184 1.68 3.96 11.26
CA LEU A 184 3.11 4.27 11.15
C LEU A 184 3.87 3.20 10.34
N SER A 185 3.60 1.92 10.59
CA SER A 185 4.20 0.81 9.85
C SER A 185 3.87 0.90 8.37
N LYS A 186 2.59 1.09 8.00
CA LYS A 186 2.16 1.23 6.61
C LYS A 186 2.77 2.43 5.90
N VAL A 187 2.77 3.59 6.55
CA VAL A 187 3.34 4.82 5.98
C VAL A 187 4.82 4.63 5.67
N LEU A 188 5.59 4.14 6.64
CA LEU A 188 7.02 3.93 6.46
C LEU A 188 7.30 2.93 5.34
N HIS A 189 6.66 1.77 5.37
CA HIS A 189 6.85 0.74 4.36
C HIS A 189 6.51 1.23 2.95
N THR A 190 5.39 1.92 2.80
CA THR A 190 4.89 2.42 1.51
C THR A 190 5.76 3.55 0.94
N VAL A 191 6.10 4.55 1.74
CA VAL A 191 6.92 5.70 1.28
C VAL A 191 8.34 5.26 0.94
N LEU A 192 8.93 4.39 1.75
CA LEU A 192 10.30 3.89 1.52
C LEU A 192 10.38 2.96 0.30
N SER A 193 9.34 2.15 0.06
CA SER A 193 9.24 1.36 -1.19
C SER A 193 9.12 2.25 -2.43
N ALA A 194 8.46 3.40 -2.32
CA ALA A 194 8.39 4.39 -3.39
C ALA A 194 9.78 5.02 -3.70
N TRP A 195 10.61 5.24 -2.69
CA TRP A 195 12.00 5.67 -2.91
C TRP A 195 12.80 4.61 -3.67
N THR A 196 12.60 3.34 -3.34
CA THR A 196 13.22 2.22 -4.06
C THR A 196 12.82 2.23 -5.52
N LEU A 197 11.52 2.34 -5.81
CA LEU A 197 10.98 2.36 -7.16
C LEU A 197 11.55 3.51 -7.99
N ALA A 198 11.53 4.73 -7.45
CA ALA A 198 12.07 5.89 -8.14
C ALA A 198 13.59 5.79 -8.37
N GLY A 199 14.34 5.25 -7.40
CA GLY A 199 15.76 4.96 -7.56
C GLY A 199 16.04 3.99 -8.70
N VAL A 200 15.30 2.88 -8.76
CA VAL A 200 15.35 1.90 -9.86
C VAL A 200 14.97 2.54 -11.20
N PHE A 201 13.92 3.36 -11.22
CA PHE A 201 13.51 4.10 -12.42
C PHE A 201 14.65 4.98 -12.95
N VAL A 202 15.31 5.74 -12.07
CA VAL A 202 16.46 6.59 -12.43
C VAL A 202 17.62 5.76 -12.96
N VAL A 203 17.91 4.61 -12.34
CA VAL A 203 18.96 3.67 -12.80
C VAL A 203 18.61 3.10 -14.17
N GLY A 204 17.37 2.68 -14.39
CA GLY A 204 16.94 2.10 -15.66
C GLY A 204 16.95 3.10 -16.82
N VAL A 205 16.44 4.32 -16.60
CA VAL A 205 16.47 5.40 -17.62
C VAL A 205 17.90 5.80 -17.94
N SER A 206 18.78 5.95 -16.95
CA SER A 206 20.20 6.21 -17.14
C SER A 206 20.88 5.07 -17.91
N GLY A 207 20.53 3.82 -17.61
CA GLY A 207 21.00 2.64 -18.34
C GLY A 207 20.59 2.67 -19.83
N TRP A 208 19.32 3.05 -20.12
CA TRP A 208 18.86 3.21 -21.49
C TRP A 208 19.64 4.28 -22.24
N MET A 209 19.92 5.44 -21.62
CA MET A 209 20.69 6.51 -22.22
C MET A 209 22.15 6.08 -22.48
N LEU A 210 22.77 5.34 -21.56
CA LEU A 210 24.12 4.79 -21.71
C LEU A 210 24.19 3.75 -22.84
N LEU A 211 23.18 2.88 -23.00
CA LEU A 211 23.06 1.99 -24.15
C LEU A 211 23.06 2.74 -25.49
N ARG A 212 22.45 3.92 -25.51
CA ARG A 212 22.40 4.82 -26.67
C ARG A 212 23.63 5.71 -26.80
N LYS A 213 24.62 5.58 -25.89
CA LYS A 213 25.84 6.40 -25.82
C LYS A 213 25.55 7.91 -25.74
N ARG A 214 24.57 8.29 -24.92
CA ARG A 214 24.09 9.68 -24.77
C ARG A 214 24.35 10.20 -23.37
N ASN A 215 24.90 11.43 -23.27
CA ASN A 215 25.01 12.20 -22.05
C ASN A 215 25.56 11.39 -20.85
N ALA A 216 26.75 10.79 -21.04
CA ALA A 216 27.33 9.87 -20.04
C ALA A 216 27.51 10.54 -18.66
N ASP A 217 27.98 11.79 -18.60
CA ASP A 217 28.17 12.51 -17.35
C ASP A 217 26.84 12.78 -16.62
N HIS A 218 25.79 13.15 -17.37
CA HIS A 218 24.43 13.27 -16.83
C HIS A 218 23.94 11.94 -16.26
N CYS A 219 24.14 10.84 -16.98
CA CYS A 219 23.75 9.51 -16.52
C CYS A 219 24.45 9.13 -15.21
N PHE A 220 25.78 9.36 -15.09
CA PHE A 220 26.50 9.02 -13.88
C PHE A 220 26.16 9.94 -12.69
N ARG A 221 25.82 11.21 -12.92
CA ARG A 221 25.25 12.08 -11.86
C ARG A 221 23.92 11.52 -11.37
N SER A 222 23.02 11.15 -12.31
CA SER A 222 21.71 10.57 -12.01
C SER A 222 21.83 9.23 -11.29
N LEU A 223 22.70 8.32 -11.79
CA LEU A 223 22.96 7.01 -11.19
C LEU A 223 23.40 7.12 -9.73
N LYS A 224 24.29 8.07 -9.40
CA LYS A 224 24.75 8.24 -8.02
C LYS A 224 23.61 8.56 -7.07
N VAL A 225 22.76 9.52 -7.41
CA VAL A 225 21.64 9.92 -6.55
C VAL A 225 20.56 8.82 -6.55
N GLY A 226 20.16 8.32 -7.73
CA GLY A 226 19.12 7.31 -7.85
C GLY A 226 19.49 5.99 -7.15
N ALA A 227 20.73 5.52 -7.31
CA ALA A 227 21.19 4.30 -6.65
C ALA A 227 21.27 4.44 -5.12
N TRP A 228 21.71 5.60 -4.59
CA TRP A 228 21.67 5.85 -3.14
C TRP A 228 20.25 5.88 -2.59
N VAL A 229 19.36 6.62 -3.22
CA VAL A 229 17.95 6.69 -2.77
C VAL A 229 17.29 5.32 -2.87
N GLY A 230 17.50 4.60 -3.96
CA GLY A 230 16.97 3.24 -4.14
C GLY A 230 17.50 2.24 -3.12
N PHE A 231 18.81 2.26 -2.85
CA PHE A 231 19.43 1.35 -1.88
C PHE A 231 19.00 1.67 -0.43
N ILE A 232 19.00 2.94 -0.03
CA ILE A 232 18.50 3.34 1.28
C ILE A 232 17.01 2.98 1.40
N GLY A 233 16.24 3.25 0.34
CA GLY A 233 14.83 2.90 0.27
C GLY A 233 14.59 1.43 0.55
N ILE A 234 15.25 0.51 -0.16
CA ILE A 234 15.02 -0.94 0.00
C ILE A 234 15.50 -1.47 1.36
N VAL A 235 16.60 -0.97 1.89
CA VAL A 235 17.09 -1.35 3.22
C VAL A 235 16.05 -0.96 4.29
N LEU A 236 15.58 0.28 4.24
CA LEU A 236 14.60 0.76 5.20
C LEU A 236 13.21 0.11 4.98
N THR A 237 12.84 -0.20 3.73
CA THR A 237 11.63 -0.96 3.41
C THR A 237 11.69 -2.36 4.03
N SER A 238 12.84 -3.02 3.99
CA SER A 238 13.02 -4.34 4.60
C SER A 238 12.88 -4.28 6.12
N ILE A 239 13.46 -3.27 6.77
CA ILE A 239 13.33 -3.06 8.22
C ILE A 239 11.87 -2.75 8.61
N SER A 240 11.21 -1.86 7.86
CA SER A 240 9.79 -1.56 8.11
C SER A 240 8.87 -2.74 7.78
N GLY A 241 9.28 -3.62 6.87
CA GLY A 241 8.59 -4.86 6.53
C GLY A 241 8.56 -5.86 7.70
N ASP A 242 9.67 -5.99 8.42
CA ASP A 242 9.74 -6.79 9.64
C ASP A 242 8.78 -6.26 10.71
N THR A 243 8.82 -4.96 11.00
CA THR A 243 7.86 -4.31 11.92
C THR A 243 6.40 -4.50 11.47
N SER A 244 6.17 -4.45 10.14
CA SER A 244 4.84 -4.68 9.57
C SER A 244 4.36 -6.12 9.78
N ALA A 245 5.24 -7.10 9.67
CA ALA A 245 4.92 -8.50 9.88
C ALA A 245 4.50 -8.77 11.33
N VAL A 246 5.23 -8.22 12.31
CA VAL A 246 4.84 -8.28 13.74
C VAL A 246 3.47 -7.65 13.97
N THR A 247 3.24 -6.44 13.43
CA THR A 247 1.94 -5.76 13.58
C THR A 247 0.80 -6.58 12.96
N VAL A 248 1.02 -7.21 11.80
CA VAL A 248 0.04 -8.10 11.16
C VAL A 248 -0.19 -9.35 11.99
N ALA A 249 0.85 -9.95 12.57
CA ALA A 249 0.72 -11.12 13.44
C ALA A 249 -0.17 -10.82 14.65
N GLU A 250 0.00 -9.66 15.27
CA GLU A 250 -0.76 -9.23 16.44
C GLU A 250 -2.21 -8.83 16.11
N ARG A 251 -2.40 -8.05 15.03
CA ARG A 251 -3.69 -7.40 14.72
C ARG A 251 -4.54 -8.15 13.69
N GLN A 252 -3.90 -8.86 12.78
CA GLN A 252 -4.55 -9.57 11.67
C GLN A 252 -3.98 -11.00 11.49
N PRO A 253 -4.04 -11.87 12.50
CA PRO A 253 -3.42 -13.20 12.46
C PRO A 253 -3.94 -14.05 11.29
N MET A 254 -5.21 -13.91 10.89
CA MET A 254 -5.78 -14.61 9.72
C MET A 254 -5.09 -14.17 8.42
N LYS A 255 -4.73 -12.90 8.28
CA LYS A 255 -3.94 -12.42 7.14
C LYS A 255 -2.55 -13.05 7.12
N LEU A 256 -1.86 -13.11 8.27
CA LEU A 256 -0.54 -13.77 8.35
C LEU A 256 -0.64 -15.23 7.97
N ALA A 257 -1.61 -15.95 8.50
CA ALA A 257 -1.83 -17.37 8.17
C ALA A 257 -2.11 -17.57 6.66
N ALA A 258 -2.86 -16.65 6.03
CA ALA A 258 -3.11 -16.69 4.58
C ALA A 258 -1.87 -16.33 3.75
N MET A 259 -1.05 -15.38 4.19
CA MET A 259 0.22 -15.01 3.53
C MET A 259 1.21 -16.17 3.48
N GLU A 260 1.20 -17.00 4.51
CA GLU A 260 2.10 -18.14 4.65
C GLU A 260 1.46 -19.48 4.22
N GLY A 261 0.20 -19.48 3.79
CA GLY A 261 -0.52 -20.72 3.46
C GLY A 261 -0.60 -21.68 4.65
N LEU A 262 -0.58 -21.15 5.87
CA LEU A 262 -0.51 -21.88 7.12
C LEU A 262 -1.91 -22.27 7.60
N TYR A 263 -2.31 -23.54 7.45
CA TYR A 263 -3.61 -24.02 7.89
C TYR A 263 -3.60 -24.46 9.35
N LYS A 264 -2.50 -25.03 9.84
CA LYS A 264 -2.34 -25.49 11.21
C LYS A 264 -1.02 -25.00 11.78
N GLY A 265 -1.08 -24.31 12.90
CA GLY A 265 0.07 -23.70 13.56
C GLY A 265 0.83 -24.67 14.47
N GLN A 266 2.03 -24.26 14.85
CA GLN A 266 2.87 -24.96 15.81
C GLN A 266 3.86 -24.00 16.48
N HIS A 267 4.50 -24.46 17.53
CA HIS A 267 5.66 -23.79 18.11
C HIS A 267 6.87 -23.93 17.18
N GLY A 268 7.69 -22.88 17.10
CA GLY A 268 8.85 -22.88 16.21
C GLY A 268 8.48 -23.01 14.75
N GLN A 269 7.40 -22.32 14.35
CA GLN A 269 6.84 -22.39 12.99
C GLN A 269 7.88 -21.98 11.94
N GLU A 270 8.04 -22.85 10.95
CA GLU A 270 8.87 -22.59 9.78
C GLU A 270 8.27 -21.50 8.89
N ILE A 271 9.11 -20.73 8.19
CA ILE A 271 8.70 -19.85 7.10
C ILE A 271 8.94 -20.55 5.76
N VAL A 272 7.97 -20.48 4.88
CA VAL A 272 8.10 -21.07 3.54
C VAL A 272 8.84 -20.08 2.65
N ALA A 273 10.08 -20.39 2.27
CA ALA A 273 10.86 -19.57 1.36
C ALA A 273 10.40 -19.72 -0.10
N PHE A 274 9.96 -20.92 -0.48
CA PHE A 274 9.36 -21.24 -1.76
C PHE A 274 8.33 -22.35 -1.58
N GLY A 275 7.17 -22.22 -2.21
CA GLY A 275 6.11 -23.23 -2.11
C GLY A 275 5.17 -23.23 -3.31
N ILE A 276 4.67 -24.41 -3.64
CA ILE A 276 3.56 -24.61 -4.58
C ILE A 276 2.40 -25.13 -3.76
N LEU A 277 1.34 -24.33 -3.65
CA LEU A 277 0.14 -24.72 -2.91
C LEU A 277 -0.59 -25.88 -3.61
N ASN A 278 -1.17 -26.77 -2.80
CA ASN A 278 -2.04 -27.84 -3.27
C ASN A 278 -3.44 -27.28 -3.59
N PRO A 279 -3.90 -27.30 -4.85
CA PRO A 279 -5.22 -26.79 -5.22
C PRO A 279 -6.38 -27.59 -4.58
N ALA A 280 -6.14 -28.82 -4.15
CA ALA A 280 -7.14 -29.64 -3.47
C ALA A 280 -7.32 -29.28 -1.99
N LYS A 281 -6.39 -28.50 -1.41
CA LYS A 281 -6.46 -28.08 -0.01
C LYS A 281 -7.56 -27.04 0.19
N THR A 282 -8.43 -27.33 1.14
CA THR A 282 -9.46 -26.42 1.66
C THR A 282 -9.35 -26.28 3.17
N VAL A 283 -10.11 -25.36 3.75
CA VAL A 283 -10.18 -25.17 5.21
C VAL A 283 -10.74 -26.42 5.91
N ASP A 284 -11.62 -27.17 5.23
CA ASP A 284 -12.44 -28.24 5.80
C ASP A 284 -11.85 -29.64 5.54
N ASN A 285 -10.70 -29.77 4.87
CA ASN A 285 -10.06 -31.07 4.61
C ASN A 285 -8.65 -31.18 5.23
N ASP A 286 -8.16 -32.39 5.35
CA ASP A 286 -6.84 -32.72 5.91
C ASP A 286 -5.75 -32.92 4.84
N GLU A 287 -5.99 -32.48 3.60
CA GLU A 287 -4.98 -32.53 2.53
C GLU A 287 -3.74 -31.69 2.89
N ASP A 288 -2.58 -32.10 2.39
CA ASP A 288 -1.36 -31.32 2.57
C ASP A 288 -1.50 -29.94 1.90
N PRO A 289 -1.18 -28.84 2.58
CA PRO A 289 -1.24 -27.51 2.00
C PRO A 289 -0.32 -27.30 0.79
N TYR A 290 0.74 -28.08 0.67
CA TYR A 290 1.76 -27.90 -0.35
C TYR A 290 1.99 -29.15 -1.19
N LEU A 291 2.08 -28.97 -2.50
CA LEU A 291 2.64 -29.99 -3.41
C LEU A 291 4.16 -30.06 -3.28
N MET A 292 4.81 -28.92 -3.03
CA MET A 292 6.24 -28.79 -2.79
C MET A 292 6.51 -27.55 -1.96
N LYS A 293 7.43 -27.64 -1.01
CA LYS A 293 7.91 -26.48 -0.24
C LYS A 293 9.41 -26.57 0.09
N ILE A 294 10.04 -25.41 0.18
CA ILE A 294 11.34 -25.21 0.79
C ILE A 294 11.10 -24.25 1.95
N ALA A 295 11.36 -24.69 3.16
CA ALA A 295 11.07 -23.92 4.36
C ALA A 295 12.32 -23.75 5.23
N ILE A 296 12.35 -22.66 6.00
CA ILE A 296 13.40 -22.33 6.96
C ILE A 296 12.80 -22.54 8.35
N PRO A 297 13.34 -23.48 9.15
CA PRO A 297 12.85 -23.76 10.49
C PRO A 297 12.86 -22.49 11.37
N TYR A 298 11.88 -22.36 12.25
CA TYR A 298 11.69 -21.25 13.18
C TYR A 298 11.47 -19.88 12.54
N GLY A 299 11.57 -19.76 11.21
CA GLY A 299 11.60 -18.50 10.49
C GLY A 299 10.32 -17.68 10.68
N LEU A 300 9.14 -18.30 10.66
CA LEU A 300 7.88 -17.59 10.83
C LEU A 300 7.66 -17.16 12.29
N SER A 301 8.02 -18.00 13.26
CA SER A 301 7.97 -17.62 14.68
C SER A 301 8.87 -16.41 14.98
N ILE A 302 10.07 -16.35 14.38
CA ILE A 302 10.96 -15.19 14.50
C ILE A 302 10.35 -13.96 13.83
N LEU A 303 9.83 -14.09 12.61
CA LEU A 303 9.24 -12.98 11.86
C LEU A 303 7.99 -12.41 12.55
N ALA A 304 7.13 -13.27 13.08
CA ALA A 304 5.86 -12.88 13.67
C ALA A 304 6.00 -12.29 15.08
N ASN A 305 6.89 -12.87 15.90
CA ASN A 305 6.93 -12.60 17.35
C ASN A 305 8.33 -12.29 17.88
N HIS A 306 9.36 -12.24 17.05
CA HIS A 306 10.78 -12.12 17.45
C HIS A 306 11.22 -13.18 18.48
N ASP A 307 10.51 -14.31 18.54
CA ASP A 307 10.80 -15.45 19.41
C ASP A 307 10.74 -16.77 18.63
N PRO A 308 11.87 -17.50 18.50
CA PRO A 308 11.91 -18.73 17.73
C PRO A 308 11.04 -19.86 18.32
N GLN A 309 10.63 -19.78 19.58
CA GLN A 309 9.79 -20.78 20.26
C GLN A 309 8.30 -20.39 20.33
N SER A 310 7.92 -19.22 19.82
CA SER A 310 6.54 -18.77 19.86
C SER A 310 5.63 -19.65 19.00
N PHE A 311 4.37 -19.77 19.42
CA PHE A 311 3.31 -20.39 18.63
C PHE A 311 2.80 -19.39 17.59
N VAL A 312 2.64 -19.85 16.34
CA VAL A 312 2.00 -19.05 15.28
C VAL A 312 0.75 -19.81 14.84
N PRO A 313 -0.46 -19.27 15.05
CA PRO A 313 -1.71 -19.96 14.72
C PRO A 313 -1.94 -19.99 13.20
N GLY A 314 -2.40 -21.13 12.70
CA GLY A 314 -2.87 -21.28 11.33
C GLY A 314 -4.35 -20.94 11.17
N VAL A 315 -4.84 -20.98 9.92
CA VAL A 315 -6.24 -20.66 9.56
C VAL A 315 -7.24 -21.43 10.42
N ASN A 316 -7.04 -22.76 10.55
CA ASN A 316 -7.96 -23.61 11.30
C ASN A 316 -7.91 -23.35 12.80
N ASP A 317 -6.72 -23.01 13.33
CA ASP A 317 -6.57 -22.66 14.74
C ASP A 317 -7.33 -21.38 15.07
N ILE A 318 -7.19 -20.35 14.22
CA ILE A 318 -7.87 -19.06 14.39
C ILE A 318 -9.40 -19.23 14.31
N ILE A 319 -9.91 -20.02 13.35
CA ILE A 319 -11.34 -20.30 13.24
C ILE A 319 -11.86 -20.97 14.51
N ASN A 320 -11.11 -21.94 15.06
CA ASN A 320 -11.50 -22.69 16.23
C ASN A 320 -11.18 -21.98 17.56
N GLY A 321 -10.53 -20.84 17.54
CA GLY A 321 -10.12 -20.11 18.74
C GLY A 321 -8.99 -20.79 19.49
N ILE A 322 -8.06 -21.43 18.78
CA ILE A 322 -6.89 -22.10 19.34
C ILE A 322 -5.69 -21.16 19.26
N SER A 323 -5.08 -20.86 20.38
CA SER A 323 -3.78 -20.19 20.51
C SER A 323 -3.05 -20.72 21.73
N MET A 324 -1.73 -20.63 21.73
CA MET A 324 -0.89 -21.13 22.83
C MET A 324 0.14 -20.08 23.21
N ASP A 325 0.48 -20.04 24.51
CA ASP A 325 1.62 -19.28 25.00
C ASP A 325 2.95 -20.00 24.66
N ARG A 326 4.07 -19.42 25.07
CA ARG A 326 5.40 -19.97 24.84
C ARG A 326 5.59 -21.35 25.51
N ASP A 327 4.93 -21.57 26.63
CA ASP A 327 5.05 -22.80 27.43
C ASP A 327 4.07 -23.91 26.99
N GLY A 328 3.27 -23.65 25.95
CA GLY A 328 2.29 -24.57 25.40
C GLY A 328 0.94 -24.57 26.12
N ASN A 329 0.68 -23.60 27.01
CA ASN A 329 -0.62 -23.47 27.64
C ASN A 329 -1.60 -22.76 26.69
N ALA A 330 -2.84 -23.23 26.66
CA ALA A 330 -3.88 -22.64 25.83
C ALA A 330 -4.18 -21.19 26.25
N ILE A 331 -4.10 -20.27 25.30
CA ILE A 331 -4.59 -18.91 25.45
C ILE A 331 -6.07 -18.92 25.07
N ASN A 332 -6.91 -18.37 25.95
CA ASN A 332 -8.35 -18.31 25.70
C ASN A 332 -8.66 -17.26 24.60
N THR A 333 -8.80 -17.72 23.36
CA THR A 333 -9.22 -16.91 22.22
C THR A 333 -10.65 -17.28 21.80
N VAL A 334 -11.37 -16.30 21.23
CA VAL A 334 -12.77 -16.50 20.87
C VAL A 334 -12.86 -17.12 19.46
N SER A 335 -13.47 -18.29 19.33
CA SER A 335 -13.70 -18.95 18.03
C SER A 335 -14.59 -18.11 17.11
N TYR A 336 -14.46 -18.30 15.80
CA TYR A 336 -15.30 -17.56 14.84
C TYR A 336 -16.79 -17.89 14.98
N ALA A 337 -17.15 -19.11 15.36
CA ALA A 337 -18.54 -19.47 15.68
C ALA A 337 -19.10 -18.62 16.84
N GLU A 338 -18.33 -18.43 17.90
CA GLU A 338 -18.74 -17.59 19.03
C GLU A 338 -18.73 -16.08 18.66
N ARG A 339 -17.77 -15.63 17.85
CA ARG A 339 -17.77 -14.26 17.30
C ARG A 339 -19.03 -14.00 16.48
N MET A 340 -19.43 -14.94 15.63
CA MET A 340 -20.67 -14.84 14.83
C MET A 340 -21.92 -14.75 15.72
N LYS A 341 -21.99 -15.57 16.78
CA LYS A 341 -23.09 -15.51 17.76
C LYS A 341 -23.15 -14.14 18.43
N ARG A 342 -22.02 -13.64 18.93
CA ARG A 342 -21.92 -12.32 19.57
C ARG A 342 -22.23 -11.19 18.57
N GLY A 343 -21.77 -11.32 17.34
CA GLY A 343 -22.11 -10.35 16.27
C GLY A 343 -23.60 -10.29 15.97
N LYS A 344 -24.32 -11.41 15.99
CA LYS A 344 -25.78 -11.45 15.87
C LYS A 344 -26.43 -10.76 17.07
N MET A 345 -25.96 -11.03 18.29
CA MET A 345 -26.45 -10.35 19.50
C MET A 345 -26.23 -8.83 19.45
N ALA A 346 -25.06 -8.39 18.92
CA ALA A 346 -24.80 -6.98 18.73
C ALA A 346 -25.80 -6.32 17.75
N LYS A 347 -26.10 -6.97 16.63
CA LYS A 347 -27.09 -6.50 15.65
C LYS A 347 -28.49 -6.40 16.25
N GLU A 348 -28.91 -7.42 16.99
CA GLU A 348 -30.20 -7.45 17.69
C GLU A 348 -30.28 -6.32 18.74
N ALA A 349 -29.18 -6.10 19.49
CA ALA A 349 -29.12 -5.04 20.50
C ALA A 349 -29.19 -3.64 19.85
N VAL A 350 -28.56 -3.44 18.68
CA VAL A 350 -28.67 -2.18 17.93
C VAL A 350 -30.10 -1.94 17.47
N ALA A 351 -30.77 -2.96 16.94
CA ALA A 351 -32.17 -2.86 16.55
C ALA A 351 -33.11 -2.56 17.76
N ALA A 352 -32.87 -3.23 18.90
CA ALA A 352 -33.61 -3.00 20.14
C ALA A 352 -33.39 -1.58 20.68
N HIS A 353 -32.16 -1.06 20.62
CA HIS A 353 -31.82 0.31 21.00
C HIS A 353 -32.62 1.31 20.16
N HIS A 354 -32.68 1.13 18.84
CA HIS A 354 -33.43 2.01 17.95
C HIS A 354 -34.95 2.03 18.27
N VAL A 355 -35.55 0.86 18.54
CA VAL A 355 -36.94 0.76 18.97
C VAL A 355 -37.15 1.44 20.34
N ALA A 356 -36.22 1.27 21.29
CA ALA A 356 -36.32 1.89 22.61
C ALA A 356 -36.24 3.43 22.51
N VAL A 357 -35.38 3.97 21.63
CA VAL A 357 -35.30 5.41 21.34
C VAL A 357 -36.65 5.94 20.81
N GLN A 358 -37.26 5.25 19.85
CA GLN A 358 -38.55 5.64 19.28
C GLN A 358 -39.68 5.66 20.32
N ASN A 359 -39.63 4.72 21.28
CA ASN A 359 -40.63 4.61 22.35
C ASN A 359 -40.33 5.47 23.57
N GLY A 360 -39.16 6.12 23.63
CA GLY A 360 -38.71 6.91 24.78
C GLY A 360 -38.40 6.08 26.04
N ASP A 361 -38.19 4.75 25.88
CA ASP A 361 -37.91 3.82 27.00
C ASP A 361 -36.43 3.86 27.39
N LYS A 362 -36.09 4.67 28.39
CA LYS A 362 -34.73 4.83 28.88
C LYS A 362 -34.12 3.56 29.50
N ALA A 363 -34.97 2.69 30.08
CA ALA A 363 -34.47 1.45 30.68
C ALA A 363 -34.05 0.46 29.58
N ALA A 364 -34.88 0.27 28.56
CA ALA A 364 -34.54 -0.55 27.41
C ALA A 364 -33.37 0.00 26.60
N MET A 365 -33.25 1.33 26.48
CA MET A 365 -32.05 1.96 25.86
C MET A 365 -30.78 1.61 26.61
N ALA A 366 -30.77 1.72 27.94
CA ALA A 366 -29.58 1.42 28.76
C ALA A 366 -29.19 -0.07 28.68
N GLU A 367 -30.15 -0.98 28.69
CA GLU A 367 -29.91 -2.41 28.53
C GLU A 367 -29.33 -2.74 27.14
N ALA A 368 -29.93 -2.20 26.10
CA ALA A 368 -29.46 -2.37 24.73
C ALA A 368 -28.04 -1.80 24.53
N SER A 369 -27.75 -0.62 25.07
CA SER A 369 -26.40 0.00 25.01
C SER A 369 -25.36 -0.89 25.67
N LYS A 370 -25.66 -1.47 26.83
CA LYS A 370 -24.75 -2.41 27.51
C LYS A 370 -24.50 -3.68 26.70
N ALA A 371 -25.56 -4.19 26.04
CA ALA A 371 -25.42 -5.37 25.17
C ALA A 371 -24.61 -5.04 23.91
N ILE A 372 -24.76 -3.83 23.35
CA ILE A 372 -23.93 -3.34 22.22
C ILE A 372 -22.47 -3.28 22.68
N GLU A 373 -22.14 -2.59 23.76
CA GLU A 373 -20.78 -2.42 24.25
C GLU A 373 -20.08 -3.79 24.43
N ALA A 374 -20.75 -4.77 24.98
CA ALA A 374 -20.20 -6.11 25.23
C ALA A 374 -19.92 -6.92 23.94
N ASN A 375 -20.66 -6.67 22.87
CA ASN A 375 -20.64 -7.51 21.67
C ASN A 375 -20.18 -6.77 20.40
N TYR A 376 -20.05 -5.47 20.42
CA TYR A 376 -19.71 -4.64 19.27
C TYR A 376 -18.37 -5.01 18.60
N PRO A 377 -17.30 -5.43 19.30
CA PRO A 377 -16.07 -5.88 18.66
C PRO A 377 -16.25 -7.03 17.66
N TYR A 378 -17.39 -7.73 17.71
CA TYR A 378 -17.72 -8.83 16.82
C TYR A 378 -18.85 -8.49 15.84
N PHE A 379 -19.23 -7.21 15.73
CA PHE A 379 -20.42 -6.76 14.98
C PHE A 379 -20.45 -7.27 13.54
N GLY A 380 -19.33 -7.17 12.82
CA GLY A 380 -19.20 -7.61 11.44
C GLY A 380 -19.43 -9.12 11.25
N TYR A 381 -19.03 -9.94 12.23
CA TYR A 381 -19.26 -11.40 12.16
C TYR A 381 -20.74 -11.76 12.17
N GLY A 382 -21.61 -10.90 12.69
CA GLY A 382 -23.06 -11.08 12.66
C GLY A 382 -23.69 -11.06 11.25
N TYR A 383 -22.93 -10.67 10.24
CA TYR A 383 -23.33 -10.71 8.85
C TYR A 383 -22.84 -11.96 8.11
N LEU A 384 -21.93 -12.74 8.67
CA LEU A 384 -21.41 -13.95 8.05
C LEU A 384 -22.36 -15.13 8.27
N ASN A 385 -22.40 -16.06 7.30
CA ASN A 385 -23.18 -17.29 7.39
C ASN A 385 -22.37 -18.45 7.94
N THR A 386 -21.08 -18.51 7.58
CA THR A 386 -20.13 -19.55 8.02
C THR A 386 -18.80 -18.94 8.45
N PRO A 387 -18.07 -19.58 9.36
CA PRO A 387 -16.73 -19.15 9.77
C PRO A 387 -15.74 -19.02 8.60
N GLN A 388 -15.90 -19.86 7.59
CA GLN A 388 -15.04 -19.92 6.40
C GLN A 388 -15.16 -18.65 5.53
N GLU A 389 -16.31 -17.95 5.57
CA GLU A 389 -16.48 -16.66 4.88
C GLU A 389 -15.49 -15.59 5.37
N ALA A 390 -14.94 -15.72 6.58
CA ALA A 390 -13.95 -14.80 7.13
C ALA A 390 -12.51 -15.11 6.72
N VAL A 391 -12.30 -16.14 5.90
CA VAL A 391 -10.96 -16.53 5.40
C VAL A 391 -10.71 -15.85 4.07
N PRO A 392 -9.59 -15.09 3.93
CA PRO A 392 -9.22 -14.45 2.67
C PRO A 392 -8.82 -15.48 1.60
N ASN A 393 -8.65 -15.03 0.36
CA ASN A 393 -8.15 -15.87 -0.72
C ASN A 393 -6.69 -16.26 -0.46
N ILE A 394 -6.46 -17.44 0.11
CA ILE A 394 -5.15 -17.93 0.51
C ILE A 394 -4.18 -18.00 -0.68
N PRO A 395 -4.50 -18.64 -1.83
CA PRO A 395 -3.58 -18.74 -2.95
C PRO A 395 -3.11 -17.36 -3.46
N LEU A 396 -4.03 -16.41 -3.64
CA LEU A 396 -3.68 -15.10 -4.13
C LEU A 396 -2.80 -14.35 -3.12
N THR A 397 -3.14 -14.40 -1.83
CA THR A 397 -2.37 -13.74 -0.76
C THR A 397 -0.98 -14.36 -0.62
N PHE A 398 -0.87 -15.69 -0.66
CA PHE A 398 0.39 -16.43 -0.56
C PHE A 398 1.33 -16.09 -1.72
N TYR A 399 0.89 -16.26 -2.97
CA TYR A 399 1.77 -16.06 -4.12
C TYR A 399 2.19 -14.61 -4.29
N THR A 400 1.32 -13.64 -4.01
CA THR A 400 1.68 -12.23 -4.11
C THR A 400 2.64 -11.82 -3.00
N PHE A 401 2.49 -12.35 -1.78
CA PHE A 401 3.44 -12.12 -0.69
C PHE A 401 4.83 -12.67 -1.02
N HIS A 402 4.93 -13.93 -1.43
CA HIS A 402 6.20 -14.57 -1.75
C HIS A 402 6.89 -13.92 -2.96
N LEU A 403 6.12 -13.50 -3.97
CA LEU A 403 6.65 -12.76 -5.11
C LEU A 403 7.20 -11.40 -4.67
N MET A 404 6.47 -10.67 -3.82
CA MET A 404 6.92 -9.38 -3.27
C MET A 404 8.23 -9.53 -2.51
N VAL A 405 8.34 -10.49 -1.59
CA VAL A 405 9.54 -10.73 -0.78
C VAL A 405 10.73 -11.17 -1.66
N THR A 406 10.51 -12.08 -2.61
CA THR A 406 11.55 -12.58 -3.52
C THR A 406 12.09 -11.46 -4.40
N VAL A 407 11.21 -10.66 -5.01
CA VAL A 407 11.63 -9.52 -5.82
C VAL A 407 12.26 -8.43 -4.94
N GLY A 408 11.78 -8.23 -3.71
CA GLY A 408 12.41 -7.34 -2.73
C GLY A 408 13.87 -7.73 -2.45
N GLY A 409 14.14 -9.01 -2.23
CA GLY A 409 15.49 -9.53 -2.09
C GLY A 409 16.36 -9.30 -3.33
N TYR A 410 15.80 -9.52 -4.52
CA TYR A 410 16.47 -9.18 -5.77
C TYR A 410 16.79 -7.67 -5.86
N LEU A 411 15.83 -6.80 -5.52
CA LEU A 411 16.01 -5.34 -5.55
C LEU A 411 17.10 -4.86 -4.58
N MET A 412 17.24 -5.52 -3.43
CA MET A 412 18.33 -5.25 -2.48
C MET A 412 19.70 -5.46 -3.15
N VAL A 413 19.90 -6.61 -3.79
CA VAL A 413 21.13 -6.92 -4.50
C VAL A 413 21.32 -6.01 -5.71
N PHE A 414 20.27 -5.78 -6.49
CA PHE A 414 20.31 -4.93 -7.68
C PHE A 414 20.71 -3.48 -7.34
N THR A 415 20.09 -2.87 -6.33
CA THR A 415 20.38 -1.48 -5.95
C THR A 415 21.77 -1.33 -5.35
N LEU A 416 22.25 -2.32 -4.59
CA LEU A 416 23.62 -2.38 -4.10
C LEU A 416 24.63 -2.42 -5.27
N LEU A 417 24.39 -3.29 -6.26
CA LEU A 417 25.24 -3.35 -7.46
C LEU A 417 25.17 -2.07 -8.27
N ALA A 418 23.98 -1.47 -8.42
CA ALA A 418 23.81 -0.19 -9.09
C ALA A 418 24.64 0.92 -8.38
N LEU A 419 24.64 0.91 -7.05
CA LEU A 419 25.45 1.84 -6.24
C LEU A 419 26.96 1.64 -6.49
N VAL A 420 27.43 0.40 -6.47
CA VAL A 420 28.86 0.09 -6.78
C VAL A 420 29.20 0.58 -8.19
N PHE A 421 28.37 0.30 -9.17
CA PHE A 421 28.64 0.67 -10.57
C PHE A 421 28.53 2.18 -10.82
N ALA A 422 27.71 2.91 -10.06
CA ALA A 422 27.65 4.36 -10.14
C ALA A 422 29.01 5.05 -9.86
N TYR A 423 29.88 4.39 -9.08
CA TYR A 423 31.25 4.85 -8.79
C TYR A 423 32.32 4.16 -9.63
N LYS A 424 32.01 3.08 -10.33
CA LYS A 424 32.93 2.32 -11.20
C LYS A 424 32.61 2.59 -12.67
N ARG A 425 32.64 3.87 -13.08
CA ARG A 425 32.27 4.33 -14.43
C ARG A 425 32.83 3.47 -15.56
N GLN A 426 34.13 3.11 -15.46
CA GLN A 426 34.79 2.31 -16.49
C GLN A 426 34.15 0.94 -16.72
N LEU A 427 33.54 0.33 -15.70
CA LEU A 427 32.85 -0.95 -15.82
C LEU A 427 31.58 -0.82 -16.66
N LEU A 428 30.83 0.27 -16.52
CA LEU A 428 29.59 0.51 -17.28
C LEU A 428 29.84 1.04 -18.70
N GLU A 429 30.98 1.67 -18.98
CA GLU A 429 31.28 2.20 -20.31
C GLU A 429 32.07 1.22 -21.18
N LYS A 430 32.99 0.43 -20.63
CA LYS A 430 33.95 -0.34 -21.39
C LYS A 430 33.79 -1.86 -21.29
N ALA A 431 33.13 -2.39 -20.25
CA ALA A 431 33.00 -3.83 -20.09
C ALA A 431 32.04 -4.43 -21.14
N ARG A 432 32.37 -5.62 -21.66
CA ARG A 432 31.50 -6.35 -22.61
C ARG A 432 30.13 -6.69 -22.04
N TRP A 433 30.04 -6.92 -20.73
CA TRP A 433 28.81 -7.24 -20.04
C TRP A 433 27.94 -6.00 -19.70
N ALA A 434 28.48 -4.78 -19.79
CA ALA A 434 27.76 -3.55 -19.46
C ALA A 434 26.42 -3.41 -20.20
N LYS A 435 26.36 -3.87 -21.45
CA LYS A 435 25.11 -3.92 -22.24
C LYS A 435 24.03 -4.74 -21.52
N TRP A 436 24.38 -5.88 -20.98
CA TRP A 436 23.42 -6.75 -20.28
C TRP A 436 22.96 -6.13 -18.97
N TRP A 437 23.87 -5.46 -18.24
CA TRP A 437 23.51 -4.69 -17.06
C TRP A 437 22.49 -3.59 -17.37
N HIS A 438 22.71 -2.81 -18.41
CA HIS A 438 21.77 -1.76 -18.81
C HIS A 438 20.42 -2.32 -19.23
N MET A 439 20.38 -3.45 -19.93
CA MET A 439 19.14 -4.14 -20.27
C MET A 439 18.41 -4.65 -19.02
N LEU A 440 19.15 -5.24 -18.08
CA LEU A 440 18.61 -5.66 -16.79
C LEU A 440 18.04 -4.48 -16.02
N ALA A 441 18.74 -3.35 -15.98
CA ALA A 441 18.28 -2.14 -15.28
C ALA A 441 16.93 -1.62 -15.85
N ILE A 442 16.77 -1.66 -17.17
CA ILE A 442 15.50 -1.31 -17.82
C ILE A 442 14.41 -2.30 -17.45
N ALA A 443 14.69 -3.60 -17.51
CA ALA A 443 13.72 -4.67 -17.19
C ALA A 443 13.34 -4.68 -15.69
N THR A 444 14.19 -4.16 -14.82
CA THR A 444 13.91 -4.04 -13.38
C THR A 444 12.85 -2.98 -13.08
N ILE A 445 12.65 -1.97 -13.96
CA ILE A 445 11.59 -0.96 -13.75
C ILE A 445 10.21 -1.63 -13.61
N PRO A 446 9.66 -2.32 -14.63
CA PRO A 446 8.35 -2.95 -14.50
C PRO A 446 8.30 -4.02 -13.40
N LEU A 447 9.40 -4.72 -13.13
CA LEU A 447 9.47 -5.69 -12.04
C LEU A 447 9.29 -5.03 -10.67
N THR A 448 9.81 -3.82 -10.48
CA THR A 448 9.64 -3.07 -9.23
C THR A 448 8.19 -2.61 -9.04
N TYR A 449 7.52 -2.20 -10.12
CA TYR A 449 6.08 -1.91 -10.10
C TYR A 449 5.25 -3.13 -9.74
N LEU A 450 5.56 -4.29 -10.34
CA LEU A 450 4.91 -5.54 -10.01
C LEU A 450 5.09 -5.91 -8.53
N CYS A 451 6.30 -5.79 -8.00
CA CYS A 451 6.59 -6.01 -6.58
C CYS A 451 5.72 -5.12 -5.67
N SER A 452 5.64 -3.84 -5.99
CA SER A 452 4.84 -2.88 -5.23
C SER A 452 3.33 -3.16 -5.32
N ALA A 453 2.82 -3.55 -6.50
CA ALA A 453 1.43 -3.97 -6.69
C ALA A 453 1.10 -5.25 -5.90
N CYS A 454 2.03 -6.23 -5.85
CA CYS A 454 1.88 -7.42 -5.03
C CYS A 454 1.72 -7.07 -3.54
N GLY A 455 2.47 -6.08 -3.02
CA GLY A 455 2.30 -5.60 -1.65
C GLY A 455 0.88 -5.08 -1.37
N TRP A 456 0.30 -4.32 -2.30
CA TRP A 456 -1.09 -3.87 -2.18
C TRP A 456 -2.10 -5.02 -2.25
N ILE A 457 -1.90 -5.99 -3.15
CA ILE A 457 -2.77 -7.17 -3.22
C ILE A 457 -2.74 -7.91 -1.88
N VAL A 458 -1.58 -8.15 -1.29
CA VAL A 458 -1.45 -8.76 0.04
C VAL A 458 -2.20 -7.94 1.10
N ALA A 459 -2.01 -6.63 1.12
CA ALA A 459 -2.63 -5.75 2.11
C ALA A 459 -4.16 -5.77 2.03
N GLU A 460 -4.72 -5.74 0.81
CA GLU A 460 -6.16 -5.56 0.59
C GLU A 460 -6.90 -6.89 0.42
N VAL A 461 -6.36 -7.87 -0.28
CA VAL A 461 -6.96 -9.19 -0.41
C VAL A 461 -6.81 -9.98 0.89
N GLY A 462 -5.67 -9.84 1.58
CA GLY A 462 -5.42 -10.51 2.85
C GLY A 462 -6.33 -10.05 4.00
N ARG A 463 -7.03 -8.93 3.88
CA ARG A 463 -8.03 -8.50 4.87
C ARG A 463 -9.47 -8.88 4.51
N GLN A 464 -9.69 -9.49 3.35
CA GLN A 464 -11.04 -9.90 2.97
C GLN A 464 -11.61 -10.95 3.93
N PRO A 465 -12.94 -10.95 4.19
CA PRO A 465 -13.99 -10.18 3.50
C PRO A 465 -14.23 -8.75 4.05
N TRP A 466 -13.33 -8.25 4.87
CA TRP A 466 -13.54 -7.02 5.63
C TRP A 466 -13.25 -5.76 4.81
N THR A 467 -14.16 -4.81 4.80
CA THR A 467 -13.90 -3.40 4.50
C THR A 467 -13.31 -2.71 5.72
N ILE A 468 -13.90 -2.95 6.92
CA ILE A 468 -13.32 -2.58 8.20
C ILE A 468 -13.17 -3.85 9.01
N GLN A 469 -11.95 -4.13 9.43
CA GLN A 469 -11.60 -5.37 10.13
C GLN A 469 -12.58 -5.66 11.27
N ASP A 470 -13.17 -6.86 11.27
CA ASP A 470 -14.10 -7.39 12.26
C ASP A 470 -15.44 -6.63 12.42
N LEU A 471 -15.57 -5.44 11.83
CA LEU A 471 -16.75 -4.58 12.00
C LEU A 471 -17.66 -4.51 10.76
N MET A 472 -17.10 -4.44 9.56
CA MET A 472 -17.90 -4.24 8.35
C MET A 472 -17.39 -5.10 7.18
N PRO A 473 -18.11 -6.17 6.82
CA PRO A 473 -17.76 -6.93 5.61
C PRO A 473 -18.19 -6.18 4.34
N ASN A 474 -17.53 -6.49 3.21
CA ASN A 474 -17.74 -5.80 1.92
C ASN A 474 -19.21 -5.75 1.49
N LYS A 475 -19.97 -6.83 1.70
CA LYS A 475 -21.37 -6.92 1.33
C LYS A 475 -22.30 -5.91 2.02
N VAL A 476 -21.84 -5.31 3.12
CA VAL A 476 -22.57 -4.28 3.88
C VAL A 476 -22.03 -2.88 3.55
N ALA A 477 -20.80 -2.78 3.10
CA ALA A 477 -20.08 -1.53 2.87
C ALA A 477 -20.43 -0.85 1.54
N ILE A 478 -20.88 -1.64 0.55
CA ILE A 478 -21.21 -1.14 -0.79
C ILE A 478 -22.49 -0.32 -0.80
N SER A 479 -22.59 0.56 -1.81
CA SER A 479 -23.79 1.32 -2.11
C SER A 479 -24.92 0.41 -2.65
N ASP A 480 -26.16 0.84 -2.48
CA ASP A 480 -27.33 0.17 -3.07
C ASP A 480 -27.41 0.51 -4.57
N LEU A 481 -26.69 -0.23 -5.38
CA LEU A 481 -26.59 -0.07 -6.83
C LEU A 481 -26.90 -1.38 -7.55
N SER A 482 -27.33 -1.29 -8.82
CA SER A 482 -27.47 -2.48 -9.65
C SER A 482 -26.09 -2.95 -10.18
N ALA A 483 -25.91 -4.25 -10.32
CA ALA A 483 -24.68 -4.83 -10.88
C ALA A 483 -24.36 -4.28 -12.28
N GLY A 484 -25.37 -4.09 -13.14
CA GLY A 484 -25.20 -3.53 -14.48
C GLY A 484 -24.63 -2.11 -14.48
N TYR A 485 -25.02 -1.28 -13.51
CA TYR A 485 -24.48 0.07 -13.36
C TYR A 485 -22.99 0.04 -13.02
N VAL A 486 -22.60 -0.80 -12.04
CA VAL A 486 -21.19 -0.94 -11.63
C VAL A 486 -20.35 -1.54 -12.75
N GLN A 487 -20.87 -2.49 -13.55
CA GLN A 487 -20.19 -3.03 -14.72
C GLN A 487 -19.90 -1.95 -15.77
N ILE A 488 -20.86 -1.07 -16.05
CA ILE A 488 -20.65 0.02 -17.00
C ILE A 488 -19.55 0.97 -16.50
N THR A 489 -19.61 1.39 -15.25
CA THR A 489 -18.59 2.29 -14.67
C THR A 489 -17.23 1.63 -14.60
N PHE A 490 -17.14 0.33 -14.30
CA PHE A 490 -15.89 -0.44 -14.35
C PHE A 490 -15.23 -0.35 -15.73
N TRP A 491 -15.96 -0.63 -16.80
CA TRP A 491 -15.39 -0.60 -18.15
C TRP A 491 -15.04 0.82 -18.62
N VAL A 492 -15.82 1.82 -18.23
CA VAL A 492 -15.50 3.23 -18.49
C VAL A 492 -14.18 3.60 -17.80
N PHE A 493 -14.01 3.25 -16.54
CA PHE A 493 -12.75 3.52 -15.81
C PHE A 493 -11.59 2.70 -16.38
N ALA A 494 -11.78 1.44 -16.69
CA ALA A 494 -10.76 0.61 -17.33
C ALA A 494 -10.24 1.26 -18.63
N PHE A 495 -11.14 1.79 -19.45
CA PHE A 495 -10.77 2.50 -20.67
C PHE A 495 -10.02 3.81 -20.38
N ILE A 496 -10.56 4.66 -19.50
CA ILE A 496 -9.97 5.96 -19.18
C ILE A 496 -8.58 5.79 -18.57
N PHE A 497 -8.44 4.92 -17.56
CA PHE A 497 -7.15 4.71 -16.88
C PHE A 497 -6.11 4.08 -17.82
N THR A 498 -6.54 3.14 -18.68
CA THR A 498 -5.63 2.57 -19.69
C THR A 498 -5.16 3.65 -20.68
N ALA A 499 -6.05 4.53 -21.12
CA ALA A 499 -5.69 5.63 -22.01
C ALA A 499 -4.72 6.61 -21.33
N LEU A 500 -4.95 6.95 -20.04
CA LEU A 500 -4.06 7.79 -19.24
C LEU A 500 -2.68 7.15 -19.04
N LEU A 501 -2.62 5.84 -18.76
CA LEU A 501 -1.36 5.11 -18.64
C LEU A 501 -0.58 5.09 -19.95
N ILE A 502 -1.25 4.82 -21.08
CA ILE A 502 -0.61 4.87 -22.41
C ILE A 502 -0.09 6.27 -22.70
N ALA A 503 -0.86 7.31 -22.37
CA ALA A 503 -0.45 8.69 -22.57
C ALA A 503 0.77 9.03 -21.70
N ASP A 504 0.76 8.68 -20.40
CA ASP A 504 1.87 8.91 -19.48
C ASP A 504 3.16 8.26 -19.98
N VAL A 505 3.12 6.95 -20.20
CA VAL A 505 4.29 6.18 -20.69
C VAL A 505 4.80 6.73 -22.01
N SER A 506 3.89 7.06 -22.94
CA SER A 506 4.26 7.59 -24.26
C SER A 506 4.92 8.97 -24.15
N ILE A 507 4.38 9.85 -23.31
CA ILE A 507 4.94 11.20 -23.08
C ILE A 507 6.29 11.09 -22.39
N ILE A 508 6.41 10.28 -21.33
CA ILE A 508 7.66 10.06 -20.60
C ILE A 508 8.73 9.51 -21.55
N MET A 509 8.42 8.47 -22.33
CA MET A 509 9.33 7.89 -23.32
C MET A 509 9.77 8.91 -24.36
N LYS A 510 8.83 9.72 -24.86
CA LYS A 510 9.13 10.81 -25.81
C LYS A 510 10.05 11.86 -25.18
N GLN A 511 9.76 12.32 -23.97
CA GLN A 511 10.58 13.28 -23.24
C GLN A 511 12.01 12.77 -23.00
N ILE A 512 12.15 11.50 -22.59
CA ILE A 512 13.46 10.85 -22.42
C ILE A 512 14.20 10.83 -23.77
N ALA A 513 13.53 10.40 -24.84
CA ALA A 513 14.14 10.28 -26.16
C ALA A 513 14.58 11.64 -26.74
N GLU A 514 13.76 12.68 -26.63
CA GLU A 514 14.04 14.02 -27.13
C GLU A 514 15.12 14.73 -26.32
N LYS A 515 14.97 14.75 -25.00
CA LYS A 515 15.94 15.40 -24.11
C LYS A 515 17.29 14.71 -24.10
N SER A 516 17.33 13.37 -24.27
CA SER A 516 18.58 12.65 -24.38
C SER A 516 19.39 13.01 -25.65
N LYS A 517 18.78 13.61 -26.68
CA LYS A 517 19.47 14.12 -27.87
C LYS A 517 20.10 15.50 -27.61
N GLN A 518 19.61 16.24 -26.63
CA GLN A 518 20.19 17.50 -26.21
C GLN A 518 21.51 17.21 -25.47
N ASN A 519 22.47 18.11 -25.58
CA ASN A 519 23.72 17.96 -24.84
C ASN A 519 23.52 18.44 -23.38
N LEU A 520 23.20 17.48 -22.49
CA LEU A 520 23.03 17.73 -21.05
C LEU A 520 24.37 17.81 -20.28
N ASP A 521 25.47 17.51 -20.96
CA ASP A 521 26.82 17.51 -20.39
C ASP A 521 27.56 18.83 -20.66
N THR A 522 27.10 19.63 -21.64
CA THR A 522 27.66 20.96 -21.94
C THR A 522 26.61 22.03 -21.68
N VAL A 523 26.98 23.03 -20.93
CA VAL A 523 26.18 24.22 -20.74
C VAL A 523 26.35 25.11 -21.98
N LYS A 524 25.27 25.35 -22.72
CA LYS A 524 25.24 26.51 -23.64
C LYS A 524 24.87 27.73 -22.80
N HIS A 525 25.82 28.66 -22.67
CA HIS A 525 25.58 30.01 -22.12
C HIS A 525 24.55 30.77 -22.97
#